data_1bd0c0ffc096ec7a743d8a4f9c1ded2e
#
_entry.id   1bd0c0ffc096ec7a743d8a4f9c1ded2e
#
_cell.length_a   1.000
_cell.length_b   1.000
_cell.length_c   1.000
_cell.angle_alpha   90.00
_cell.angle_beta   90.00
_cell.angle_gamma   90.00
#
_symmetry.space_group_name_H-M   'P 1'
#
loop_
_entity.id
_entity.type
_entity.pdbx_description
1 polymer ?
#
loop_
_entity_poly.entity_id
_entity_poly.type
_entity_poly.pdbx_seq_one_letter_code
_entity_poly.pdbx_strand_id
1 'polypeptide(L)'
;MLKNTITRNILKTLGPNPKDKATMSQPKKRLFLIDAFALIFRGYYALIKNPRINSKGMDTSAILGFMNSFIDVIKRERPEYIAVCFDKGGSQARNELFPEYKANRDETPDGIKIAVPYIQKILTAMHIPIMVKEGFEADDVIGTLAKKAEKEGYQTFMVTPDKDFAQLVSDNIFMYRPVFGGGYETWGIPEVQKKFEVTDPMQVIDYLGMMGDSADNIPGLPGVGDKTAKKFISQFGSMEGLLANTAQLKGKMKEKIEANKDLGLLSKELATIMLDVPVDFN
;
A
#
# COMPACT_ATOMS: atom_id res chain seq x y z
N MET A 1 12.73 -17.77 -2.20
CA MET A 1 11.85 -18.71 -2.93
C MET A 1 10.40 -18.47 -2.56
N LEU A 2 9.62 -17.75 -3.40
CA LEU A 2 8.17 -17.57 -3.21
C LEU A 2 7.36 -18.86 -3.48
N LYS A 3 8.00 -19.90 -4.00
CA LYS A 3 7.42 -21.21 -4.24
C LYS A 3 7.54 -22.09 -2.99
N ASN A 4 6.52 -22.08 -2.14
CA ASN A 4 6.58 -22.90 -0.94
C ASN A 4 5.70 -24.15 -1.05
N THR A 5 6.28 -25.32 -0.80
CA THR A 5 5.63 -26.63 -0.86
C THR A 5 4.43 -26.73 0.09
N ILE A 6 4.45 -26.02 1.22
CA ILE A 6 3.38 -26.07 2.23
C ILE A 6 2.24 -25.12 1.86
N THR A 7 2.52 -23.92 1.32
CA THR A 7 1.46 -23.08 0.74
C THR A 7 0.71 -23.85 -0.35
N ARG A 8 1.44 -24.63 -1.18
CA ARG A 8 0.83 -25.58 -2.14
C ARG A 8 -0.03 -26.64 -1.46
N ASN A 9 0.37 -27.17 -0.31
CA ASN A 9 -0.39 -28.21 0.39
C ASN A 9 -1.65 -27.63 1.05
N ILE A 10 -1.58 -26.44 1.67
CA ILE A 10 -2.77 -25.75 2.19
C ILE A 10 -3.75 -25.45 1.04
N LEU A 11 -3.24 -25.00 -0.11
CA LEU A 11 -4.07 -24.71 -1.29
C LEU A 11 -4.67 -25.98 -1.92
N LYS A 12 -3.97 -27.12 -1.92
CA LYS A 12 -4.49 -28.41 -2.41
C LYS A 12 -5.69 -28.92 -1.61
N THR A 13 -5.74 -28.68 -0.29
CA THR A 13 -6.87 -29.08 0.56
C THR A 13 -8.15 -28.27 0.29
N LEU A 14 -8.03 -27.11 -0.36
CA LEU A 14 -9.17 -26.23 -0.68
C LEU A 14 -9.87 -26.57 -2.01
N GLY A 15 -9.30 -27.47 -2.84
CA GLY A 15 -9.79 -27.81 -4.19
C GLY A 15 -9.64 -26.67 -5.22
N PRO A 16 -10.10 -26.83 -6.46
CA PRO A 16 -9.96 -25.81 -7.50
C PRO A 16 -10.76 -24.54 -7.20
N ASN A 17 -10.22 -23.38 -7.60
CA ASN A 17 -10.91 -22.09 -7.41
C ASN A 17 -12.09 -22.00 -8.40
N PRO A 18 -13.32 -21.70 -7.93
CA PRO A 18 -14.48 -21.51 -8.81
C PRO A 18 -14.34 -20.40 -9.87
N LYS A 19 -13.42 -19.44 -9.64
CA LYS A 19 -13.18 -18.32 -10.55
C LYS A 19 -12.32 -18.68 -11.78
N ASP A 20 -11.66 -19.85 -11.79
CA ASP A 20 -10.73 -20.26 -12.87
C ASP A 20 -11.43 -20.78 -14.14
N LYS A 21 -12.76 -20.71 -14.21
CA LYS A 21 -13.55 -21.26 -15.35
C LYS A 21 -13.76 -20.30 -16.53
N ALA A 22 -13.15 -19.13 -16.55
CA ALA A 22 -13.35 -18.14 -17.62
C ALA A 22 -12.05 -17.83 -18.35
N THR A 23 -12.01 -18.12 -19.64
CA THR A 23 -11.08 -17.76 -20.73
C THR A 23 -9.84 -18.65 -20.92
N MET A 24 -9.68 -19.12 -22.19
CA MET A 24 -8.59 -19.95 -22.72
C MET A 24 -7.26 -19.18 -22.96
N SER A 25 -6.87 -18.27 -22.09
CA SER A 25 -5.48 -17.82 -21.94
C SER A 25 -4.85 -18.61 -20.81
N GLN A 26 -3.56 -18.96 -20.90
CA GLN A 26 -2.89 -19.61 -19.76
C GLN A 26 -3.15 -18.78 -18.50
N PRO A 27 -3.59 -19.38 -17.36
CA PRO A 27 -3.89 -18.62 -16.16
C PRO A 27 -2.62 -17.87 -15.75
N LYS A 28 -2.71 -16.55 -15.69
CA LYS A 28 -1.59 -15.71 -15.21
C LYS A 28 -1.27 -16.12 -13.78
N LYS A 29 0.00 -16.24 -13.45
CA LYS A 29 0.46 -16.49 -12.10
C LYS A 29 0.00 -15.36 -11.18
N ARG A 30 -0.72 -15.68 -10.11
CA ARG A 30 -1.27 -14.66 -9.18
C ARG A 30 -0.40 -14.55 -7.94
N LEU A 31 0.14 -13.32 -7.70
CA LEU A 31 0.94 -12.98 -6.54
C LEU A 31 0.13 -12.04 -5.62
N PHE A 32 0.08 -12.35 -4.32
CA PHE A 32 -0.51 -11.49 -3.31
C PHE A 32 0.60 -10.95 -2.40
N LEU A 33 0.74 -9.63 -2.34
CA LEU A 33 1.67 -8.93 -1.46
C LEU A 33 0.86 -8.25 -0.35
N ILE A 34 1.07 -8.70 0.88
CA ILE A 34 0.31 -8.25 2.05
C ILE A 34 1.09 -7.16 2.76
N ASP A 35 0.49 -5.98 2.90
CA ASP A 35 0.94 -4.96 3.82
C ASP A 35 0.62 -5.39 5.25
N ALA A 36 1.66 -5.75 6.01
CA ALA A 36 1.49 -6.34 7.34
C ALA A 36 0.87 -5.33 8.31
N PHE A 37 1.44 -4.13 8.39
CA PHE A 37 0.98 -3.15 9.38
C PHE A 37 -0.42 -2.65 9.09
N ALA A 38 -0.81 -2.47 7.84
CA ALA A 38 -2.18 -2.09 7.48
C ALA A 38 -3.20 -3.10 8.03
N LEU A 39 -2.94 -4.41 7.91
CA LEU A 39 -3.83 -5.44 8.45
C LEU A 39 -3.72 -5.59 9.97
N ILE A 40 -2.53 -5.41 10.56
CA ILE A 40 -2.31 -5.47 12.01
C ILE A 40 -3.06 -4.33 12.71
N PHE A 41 -2.86 -3.08 12.25
CA PHE A 41 -3.57 -1.91 12.79
C PHE A 41 -5.08 -2.06 12.63
N ARG A 42 -5.55 -2.46 11.45
CA ARG A 42 -6.97 -2.70 11.22
C ARG A 42 -7.54 -3.74 12.21
N GLY A 43 -6.83 -4.84 12.41
CA GLY A 43 -7.24 -5.91 13.33
C GLY A 43 -7.26 -5.46 14.79
N TYR A 44 -6.24 -4.73 15.22
CA TYR A 44 -6.13 -4.18 16.54
C TYR A 44 -7.27 -3.20 16.87
N TYR A 45 -7.49 -2.21 16.01
CA TYR A 45 -8.54 -1.20 16.23
C TYR A 45 -9.96 -1.76 16.10
N ALA A 46 -10.17 -2.81 15.30
CA ALA A 46 -11.46 -3.50 15.24
C ALA A 46 -11.85 -4.16 16.58
N LEU A 47 -10.86 -4.53 17.40
CA LEU A 47 -11.06 -5.22 18.68
C LEU A 47 -10.76 -4.35 19.91
N ILE A 48 -10.36 -3.09 19.72
CA ILE A 48 -9.90 -2.21 20.80
C ILE A 48 -10.94 -2.02 21.93
N LYS A 49 -12.23 -2.03 21.60
CA LYS A 49 -13.33 -1.92 22.61
C LYS A 49 -13.65 -3.23 23.31
N ASN A 50 -13.17 -4.36 22.80
CA ASN A 50 -13.40 -5.70 23.37
C ASN A 50 -12.15 -6.56 23.11
N PRO A 51 -11.02 -6.25 23.78
CA PRO A 51 -9.73 -6.88 23.51
C PRO A 51 -9.76 -8.38 23.85
N ARG A 52 -8.98 -9.13 23.11
CA ARG A 52 -8.86 -10.59 23.26
C ARG A 52 -7.66 -10.94 24.14
N ILE A 53 -7.91 -10.98 25.42
CA ILE A 53 -6.89 -11.31 26.42
C ILE A 53 -6.82 -12.83 26.58
N ASN A 54 -5.60 -13.39 26.47
CA ASN A 54 -5.39 -14.82 26.71
C ASN A 54 -5.30 -15.14 28.22
N SER A 55 -5.22 -16.43 28.58
CA SER A 55 -5.13 -16.91 29.98
C SER A 55 -3.88 -16.40 30.72
N LYS A 56 -2.90 -15.85 30.04
CA LYS A 56 -1.66 -15.27 30.62
C LYS A 56 -1.72 -13.75 30.73
N GLY A 57 -2.87 -13.12 30.47
CA GLY A 57 -3.05 -11.66 30.50
C GLY A 57 -2.54 -10.90 29.31
N MET A 58 -2.09 -11.57 28.23
CA MET A 58 -1.59 -10.91 27.03
C MET A 58 -2.74 -10.55 26.09
N ASP A 59 -2.76 -9.32 25.59
CA ASP A 59 -3.66 -8.90 24.49
C ASP A 59 -3.23 -9.55 23.17
N THR A 60 -4.11 -10.38 22.61
CA THR A 60 -3.91 -11.07 21.35
C THR A 60 -4.75 -10.50 20.21
N SER A 61 -5.40 -9.35 20.44
CA SER A 61 -6.34 -8.74 19.48
C SER A 61 -5.70 -8.47 18.10
N ALA A 62 -4.50 -7.88 18.08
CA ALA A 62 -3.77 -7.61 16.86
C ALA A 62 -3.38 -8.89 16.10
N ILE A 63 -2.93 -9.93 16.85
CA ILE A 63 -2.60 -11.25 16.27
C ILE A 63 -3.84 -11.87 15.64
N LEU A 64 -4.94 -11.93 16.38
CA LEU A 64 -6.20 -12.52 15.93
C LEU A 64 -6.75 -11.75 14.70
N GLY A 65 -6.74 -10.42 14.76
CA GLY A 65 -7.25 -9.56 13.68
C GLY A 65 -6.44 -9.73 12.39
N PHE A 66 -5.11 -9.72 12.50
CA PHE A 66 -4.23 -9.99 11.36
C PHE A 66 -4.48 -11.38 10.78
N MET A 67 -4.44 -12.43 11.63
CA MET A 67 -4.60 -13.81 11.16
C MET A 67 -5.96 -14.07 10.54
N ASN A 68 -7.03 -13.47 11.06
CA ASN A 68 -8.36 -13.57 10.44
C ASN A 68 -8.37 -12.96 9.03
N SER A 69 -7.81 -11.76 8.86
CA SER A 69 -7.71 -11.11 7.56
C SER A 69 -6.83 -11.90 6.59
N PHE A 70 -5.68 -12.36 7.06
CA PHE A 70 -4.74 -13.15 6.28
C PHE A 70 -5.34 -14.49 5.80
N ILE A 71 -5.99 -15.24 6.71
CA ILE A 71 -6.65 -16.50 6.37
C ILE A 71 -7.84 -16.27 5.44
N ASP A 72 -8.58 -15.16 5.61
CA ASP A 72 -9.70 -14.81 4.72
C ASP A 72 -9.20 -14.57 3.29
N VAL A 73 -8.08 -13.84 3.10
CA VAL A 73 -7.45 -13.69 1.77
C VAL A 73 -7.08 -15.05 1.16
N ILE A 74 -6.42 -15.92 1.94
CA ILE A 74 -6.04 -17.25 1.46
C ILE A 74 -7.26 -18.08 1.05
N LYS A 75 -8.32 -18.08 1.85
CA LYS A 75 -9.55 -18.87 1.57
C LYS A 75 -10.30 -18.37 0.35
N ARG A 76 -10.40 -17.04 0.19
CA ARG A 76 -11.14 -16.41 -0.92
C ARG A 76 -10.41 -16.49 -2.24
N GLU A 77 -9.13 -16.16 -2.22
CA GLU A 77 -8.36 -15.97 -3.45
C GLU A 77 -7.45 -17.15 -3.80
N ARG A 78 -7.13 -18.02 -2.84
CA ARG A 78 -6.26 -19.20 -3.05
C ARG A 78 -5.01 -18.85 -3.86
N PRO A 79 -4.19 -17.87 -3.37
CA PRO A 79 -3.07 -17.36 -4.14
C PRO A 79 -2.03 -18.44 -4.42
N GLU A 80 -1.50 -18.52 -5.66
CA GLU A 80 -0.36 -19.39 -5.96
C GLU A 80 0.92 -18.90 -5.28
N TYR A 81 1.05 -17.58 -5.17
CA TYR A 81 2.20 -16.90 -4.57
C TYR A 81 1.71 -15.86 -3.59
N ILE A 82 2.33 -15.81 -2.42
CA ILE A 82 1.97 -14.87 -1.37
C ILE A 82 3.23 -14.50 -0.58
N ALA A 83 3.34 -13.23 -0.19
CA ALA A 83 4.35 -12.76 0.75
C ALA A 83 3.75 -11.69 1.66
N VAL A 84 4.30 -11.54 2.86
CA VAL A 84 3.91 -10.51 3.82
C VAL A 84 5.06 -9.53 4.00
N CYS A 85 4.82 -8.25 3.74
CA CYS A 85 5.81 -7.20 3.80
C CYS A 85 5.68 -6.41 5.10
N PHE A 86 6.82 -6.21 5.78
CA PHE A 86 6.89 -5.46 7.05
C PHE A 86 7.80 -4.25 6.90
N ASP A 87 7.46 -3.17 7.59
CA ASP A 87 8.38 -2.05 7.81
C ASP A 87 9.46 -2.43 8.81
N LYS A 88 10.66 -1.89 8.61
CA LYS A 88 11.76 -1.96 9.57
C LYS A 88 12.50 -0.62 9.63
N GLY A 89 12.10 0.22 10.56
CA GLY A 89 12.80 1.49 10.84
C GLY A 89 12.38 2.68 9.97
N GLY A 90 11.34 2.55 9.15
CA GLY A 90 10.86 3.60 8.25
C GLY A 90 11.77 3.85 7.03
N SER A 91 11.53 4.93 6.30
CA SER A 91 12.32 5.33 5.13
C SER A 91 13.49 6.22 5.52
N GLN A 92 14.71 5.73 5.42
CA GLN A 92 15.89 6.54 5.68
C GLN A 92 15.98 7.72 4.70
N ALA A 93 15.78 7.48 3.41
CA ALA A 93 15.88 8.52 2.39
C ALA A 93 14.84 9.63 2.58
N ARG A 94 13.55 9.30 2.91
CA ARG A 94 12.53 10.32 3.15
C ARG A 94 12.82 11.12 4.43
N ASN A 95 13.34 10.49 5.48
CA ASN A 95 13.72 11.18 6.72
C ASN A 95 14.95 12.09 6.53
N GLU A 96 15.91 11.70 5.70
CA GLU A 96 17.04 12.57 5.34
C GLU A 96 16.60 13.76 4.49
N LEU A 97 15.66 13.53 3.57
CA LEU A 97 15.10 14.58 2.70
C LEU A 97 14.18 15.56 3.48
N PHE A 98 13.38 15.04 4.39
CA PHE A 98 12.41 15.80 5.18
C PHE A 98 12.29 15.21 6.59
N PRO A 99 13.04 15.74 7.58
CA PRO A 99 13.05 15.20 8.95
C PRO A 99 11.69 15.15 9.64
N GLU A 100 10.75 16.01 9.23
CA GLU A 100 9.38 16.03 9.73
C GLU A 100 8.48 14.94 9.13
N TYR A 101 8.96 14.17 8.15
CA TYR A 101 8.22 13.08 7.54
C TYR A 101 7.75 12.07 8.61
N LYS A 102 6.43 11.86 8.70
CA LYS A 102 5.78 11.00 9.71
C LYS A 102 6.04 11.38 11.18
N ALA A 103 6.63 12.55 11.46
CA ALA A 103 6.96 12.98 12.83
C ALA A 103 5.72 13.26 13.71
N ASN A 104 4.56 13.44 13.08
CA ASN A 104 3.27 13.63 13.76
C ASN A 104 2.53 12.33 14.07
N ARG A 105 3.10 11.17 13.71
CA ARG A 105 2.48 9.87 14.03
C ARG A 105 2.65 9.54 15.51
N ASP A 106 1.55 9.10 16.10
CA ASP A 106 1.59 8.58 17.47
C ASP A 106 2.49 7.35 17.58
N GLU A 107 3.00 7.12 18.77
CA GLU A 107 3.76 5.91 19.07
C GLU A 107 2.89 4.66 18.81
N THR A 108 3.50 3.64 18.20
CA THR A 108 2.81 2.37 17.95
C THR A 108 2.30 1.78 19.27
N PRO A 109 1.00 1.44 19.37
CA PRO A 109 0.43 0.85 20.57
C PRO A 109 1.19 -0.42 21.04
N ASP A 110 1.37 -0.58 22.35
CA ASP A 110 2.10 -1.72 22.93
C ASP A 110 1.52 -3.07 22.51
N GLY A 111 0.19 -3.16 22.38
CA GLY A 111 -0.48 -4.38 21.88
C GLY A 111 -0.04 -4.77 20.48
N ILE A 112 0.28 -3.79 19.62
CA ILE A 112 0.84 -4.03 18.29
C ILE A 112 2.32 -4.39 18.37
N LYS A 113 3.12 -3.65 19.16
CA LYS A 113 4.55 -3.97 19.36
C LYS A 113 4.75 -5.41 19.82
N ILE A 114 3.92 -5.86 20.77
CA ILE A 114 3.93 -7.24 21.28
C ILE A 114 3.49 -8.24 20.21
N ALA A 115 2.47 -7.90 19.40
CA ALA A 115 1.90 -8.82 18.42
C ALA A 115 2.83 -9.12 17.24
N VAL A 116 3.60 -8.14 16.76
CA VAL A 116 4.46 -8.28 15.55
C VAL A 116 5.38 -9.50 15.62
N PRO A 117 6.20 -9.73 16.68
CA PRO A 117 7.06 -10.92 16.74
C PRO A 117 6.28 -12.24 16.73
N TYR A 118 5.08 -12.29 17.32
CA TYR A 118 4.25 -13.49 17.28
C TYR A 118 3.69 -13.74 15.88
N ILE A 119 3.22 -12.71 15.20
CA ILE A 119 2.74 -12.80 13.82
C ILE A 119 3.87 -13.30 12.91
N GLN A 120 5.07 -12.75 13.03
CA GLN A 120 6.23 -13.20 12.26
C GLN A 120 6.58 -14.69 12.54
N LYS A 121 6.54 -15.12 13.81
CA LYS A 121 6.73 -16.54 14.17
C LYS A 121 5.66 -17.44 13.55
N ILE A 122 4.40 -17.03 13.55
CA ILE A 122 3.30 -17.79 12.94
C ILE A 122 3.52 -17.89 11.43
N LEU A 123 3.80 -16.77 10.75
CA LEU A 123 4.07 -16.75 9.31
C LEU A 123 5.25 -17.65 8.95
N THR A 124 6.35 -17.59 9.73
CA THR A 124 7.51 -18.46 9.56
C THR A 124 7.16 -19.93 9.72
N ALA A 125 6.38 -20.29 10.75
CA ALA A 125 5.90 -21.67 10.97
C ALA A 125 4.96 -22.14 9.86
N MET A 126 4.20 -21.23 9.25
CA MET A 126 3.36 -21.49 8.06
C MET A 126 4.18 -21.50 6.76
N HIS A 127 5.48 -21.25 6.81
CA HIS A 127 6.37 -21.08 5.67
C HIS A 127 5.90 -19.99 4.69
N ILE A 128 5.32 -18.93 5.21
CA ILE A 128 4.96 -17.76 4.41
C ILE A 128 6.18 -16.82 4.34
N PRO A 129 6.62 -16.43 3.14
CA PRO A 129 7.71 -15.48 2.99
C PRO A 129 7.42 -14.15 3.69
N ILE A 130 8.36 -13.70 4.51
CA ILE A 130 8.37 -12.39 5.12
C ILE A 130 9.39 -11.53 4.36
N MET A 131 8.91 -10.42 3.80
CA MET A 131 9.73 -9.48 3.07
C MET A 131 9.92 -8.23 3.92
N VAL A 132 11.16 -7.87 4.14
CA VAL A 132 11.54 -6.70 4.93
C VAL A 132 12.90 -6.19 4.46
N LYS A 133 13.05 -4.88 4.38
CA LYS A 133 14.32 -4.25 4.05
C LYS A 133 14.56 -3.06 4.97
N GLU A 134 15.66 -3.07 5.69
CA GLU A 134 16.06 -1.96 6.55
C GLU A 134 16.30 -0.69 5.75
N GLY A 135 15.79 0.45 6.23
CA GLY A 135 15.88 1.75 5.58
C GLY A 135 14.82 2.01 4.52
N PHE A 136 13.91 1.04 4.28
CA PHE A 136 12.79 1.15 3.34
C PHE A 136 11.47 0.81 4.05
N GLU A 137 10.39 1.40 3.58
CA GLU A 137 9.03 1.10 4.04
C GLU A 137 8.47 -0.15 3.35
N ALA A 138 7.45 -0.75 3.95
CA ALA A 138 6.74 -1.88 3.34
C ALA A 138 6.19 -1.52 1.95
N ASP A 139 5.76 -0.28 1.76
CA ASP A 139 5.23 0.26 0.51
C ASP A 139 6.26 0.19 -0.62
N ASP A 140 7.51 0.57 -0.33
CA ASP A 140 8.62 0.52 -1.28
C ASP A 140 8.98 -0.93 -1.64
N VAL A 141 8.98 -1.82 -0.63
CA VAL A 141 9.20 -3.26 -0.83
C VAL A 141 8.09 -3.86 -1.69
N ILE A 142 6.83 -3.58 -1.39
CA ILE A 142 5.67 -4.07 -2.14
C ILE A 142 5.71 -3.53 -3.59
N GLY A 143 5.93 -2.23 -3.75
CA GLY A 143 6.01 -1.59 -5.07
C GLY A 143 7.10 -2.18 -5.93
N THR A 144 8.30 -2.36 -5.36
CA THR A 144 9.44 -2.98 -6.06
C THR A 144 9.13 -4.42 -6.48
N LEU A 145 8.57 -5.23 -5.57
CA LEU A 145 8.22 -6.63 -5.86
C LEU A 145 7.09 -6.70 -6.90
N ALA A 146 6.08 -5.84 -6.81
CA ALA A 146 4.98 -5.79 -7.77
C ALA A 146 5.48 -5.48 -9.19
N LYS A 147 6.39 -4.50 -9.32
CA LYS A 147 6.98 -4.14 -10.62
C LYS A 147 7.93 -5.21 -11.17
N LYS A 148 8.68 -5.91 -10.31
CA LYS A 148 9.49 -7.07 -10.71
C LYS A 148 8.61 -8.22 -11.19
N ALA A 149 7.54 -8.54 -10.43
CA ALA A 149 6.58 -9.58 -10.78
C ALA A 149 5.85 -9.28 -12.10
N GLU A 150 5.46 -8.02 -12.33
CA GLU A 150 4.82 -7.58 -13.58
C GLU A 150 5.70 -7.87 -14.80
N LYS A 151 7.01 -7.59 -14.72
CA LYS A 151 7.98 -7.90 -15.79
C LYS A 151 8.11 -9.39 -16.06
N GLU A 152 7.82 -10.25 -15.08
CA GLU A 152 7.80 -11.72 -15.21
C GLU A 152 6.42 -12.27 -15.56
N GLY A 153 5.45 -11.41 -15.89
CA GLY A 153 4.11 -11.79 -16.35
C GLY A 153 3.13 -12.21 -15.26
N TYR A 154 3.41 -11.87 -14.00
CA TYR A 154 2.46 -12.09 -12.90
C TYR A 154 1.33 -11.06 -12.91
N GLN A 155 0.17 -11.46 -12.39
CA GLN A 155 -0.83 -10.55 -11.84
C GLN A 155 -0.56 -10.37 -10.35
N THR A 156 -0.35 -9.13 -9.93
CA THR A 156 -0.04 -8.82 -8.54
C THR A 156 -1.21 -8.10 -7.87
N PHE A 157 -1.57 -8.56 -6.68
CA PHE A 157 -2.60 -8.00 -5.83
C PHE A 157 -1.95 -7.46 -4.55
N MET A 158 -1.92 -6.15 -4.39
CA MET A 158 -1.42 -5.47 -3.20
C MET A 158 -2.53 -5.38 -2.16
N VAL A 159 -2.39 -6.14 -1.08
CA VAL A 159 -3.42 -6.24 -0.03
C VAL A 159 -3.21 -5.14 0.99
N THR A 160 -3.79 -4.00 0.76
CA THR A 160 -3.69 -2.80 1.59
C THR A 160 -4.90 -1.89 1.40
N PRO A 161 -5.40 -1.17 2.42
CA PRO A 161 -6.37 -0.10 2.27
C PRO A 161 -5.74 1.23 1.85
N ASP A 162 -4.40 1.33 1.87
CA ASP A 162 -3.71 2.59 1.64
C ASP A 162 -3.87 3.08 0.20
N LYS A 163 -4.32 4.33 0.07
CA LYS A 163 -4.59 4.97 -1.21
C LYS A 163 -3.34 5.23 -2.05
N ASP A 164 -2.18 5.31 -1.40
CA ASP A 164 -0.93 5.69 -2.05
C ASP A 164 -0.46 4.61 -3.04
N PHE A 165 -0.83 3.36 -2.79
CA PHE A 165 -0.61 2.25 -3.72
C PHE A 165 -1.36 2.38 -5.06
N ALA A 166 -2.33 3.28 -5.17
CA ALA A 166 -3.04 3.53 -6.42
C ALA A 166 -2.09 4.00 -7.55
N GLN A 167 -0.98 4.65 -7.20
CA GLN A 167 0.07 5.07 -8.16
C GLN A 167 0.75 3.90 -8.89
N LEU A 168 0.66 2.68 -8.33
CA LEU A 168 1.32 1.48 -8.86
C LEU A 168 0.41 0.65 -9.77
N VAL A 169 -0.89 0.93 -9.77
CA VAL A 169 -1.90 0.16 -10.50
C VAL A 169 -1.62 0.21 -12.01
N SER A 170 -1.73 -0.97 -12.63
CA SER A 170 -1.51 -1.17 -14.06
C SER A 170 -2.40 -2.30 -14.58
N ASP A 171 -2.21 -2.74 -15.83
CA ASP A 171 -2.93 -3.88 -16.40
C ASP A 171 -2.69 -5.21 -15.65
N ASN A 172 -1.61 -5.29 -14.87
CA ASN A 172 -1.24 -6.49 -14.12
C ASN A 172 -1.01 -6.25 -12.63
N ILE A 173 -1.15 -5.03 -12.13
CA ILE A 173 -1.01 -4.68 -10.72
C ILE A 173 -2.31 -4.08 -10.22
N PHE A 174 -2.88 -4.66 -9.17
CA PHE A 174 -4.18 -4.31 -8.60
C PHE A 174 -4.03 -4.03 -7.10
N MET A 175 -4.84 -3.12 -6.58
CA MET A 175 -5.06 -3.04 -5.14
C MET A 175 -6.17 -4.02 -4.75
N TYR A 176 -5.96 -4.77 -3.69
CA TYR A 176 -6.95 -5.66 -3.08
C TYR A 176 -7.27 -5.14 -1.69
N ARG A 177 -8.32 -4.32 -1.62
CA ARG A 177 -8.61 -3.45 -0.49
C ARG A 177 -9.64 -4.05 0.46
N PRO A 178 -9.33 -4.21 1.76
CA PRO A 178 -10.34 -4.60 2.73
C PRO A 178 -11.39 -3.49 2.89
N VAL A 179 -12.67 -3.87 2.86
CA VAL A 179 -13.78 -2.93 3.01
C VAL A 179 -14.37 -2.96 4.41
N PHE A 180 -15.07 -1.89 4.78
CA PHE A 180 -15.82 -1.83 6.04
C PHE A 180 -16.98 -2.85 5.99
N GLY A 181 -17.22 -3.55 7.10
CA GLY A 181 -18.24 -4.61 7.15
C GLY A 181 -17.76 -5.98 6.67
N GLY A 182 -16.53 -6.08 6.17
CA GLY A 182 -15.88 -7.33 5.76
C GLY A 182 -15.84 -7.52 4.25
N GLY A 183 -14.94 -8.39 3.80
CA GLY A 183 -14.67 -8.62 2.38
C GLY A 183 -13.62 -7.67 1.81
N TYR A 184 -13.48 -7.72 0.48
CA TYR A 184 -12.46 -6.98 -0.26
C TYR A 184 -13.05 -6.45 -1.57
N GLU A 185 -12.53 -5.32 -2.03
CA GLU A 185 -12.73 -4.80 -3.37
C GLU A 185 -11.40 -4.78 -4.14
N THR A 186 -11.45 -5.02 -5.42
CA THR A 186 -10.28 -4.92 -6.30
C THR A 186 -10.32 -3.60 -7.05
N TRP A 187 -9.25 -2.82 -6.96
CA TRP A 187 -9.09 -1.62 -7.76
C TRP A 187 -8.07 -1.88 -8.86
N GLY A 188 -8.51 -1.75 -10.09
CA GLY A 188 -7.70 -1.63 -11.29
C GLY A 188 -7.66 -0.18 -11.78
N ILE A 189 -7.21 0.01 -13.02
CA ILE A 189 -7.13 1.33 -13.64
C ILE A 189 -8.46 2.10 -13.59
N PRO A 190 -9.63 1.50 -13.92
CA PRO A 190 -10.90 2.23 -13.92
C PRO A 190 -11.30 2.77 -12.54
N GLU A 191 -11.06 1.98 -11.45
CA GLU A 191 -11.39 2.39 -10.09
C GLU A 191 -10.49 3.53 -9.64
N VAL A 192 -9.19 3.49 -9.97
CA VAL A 192 -8.22 4.56 -9.67
C VAL A 192 -8.59 5.82 -10.42
N GLN A 193 -8.84 5.72 -11.73
CA GLN A 193 -9.26 6.86 -12.56
C GLN A 193 -10.52 7.53 -12.01
N LYS A 194 -11.52 6.73 -11.65
CA LYS A 194 -12.77 7.24 -11.07
C LYS A 194 -12.57 7.90 -9.71
N LYS A 195 -11.73 7.33 -8.85
CA LYS A 195 -11.50 7.81 -7.47
C LYS A 195 -10.74 9.13 -7.45
N PHE A 196 -9.66 9.22 -8.23
CA PHE A 196 -8.75 10.35 -8.22
C PHE A 196 -9.02 11.36 -9.33
N GLU A 197 -9.93 11.05 -10.26
CA GLU A 197 -10.25 11.86 -11.46
C GLU A 197 -9.00 12.09 -12.34
N VAL A 198 -8.21 11.03 -12.49
CA VAL A 198 -6.98 10.98 -13.30
C VAL A 198 -7.20 10.20 -14.59
N THR A 199 -6.34 10.40 -15.58
CA THR A 199 -6.34 9.63 -16.84
C THR A 199 -5.36 8.46 -16.80
N ASP A 200 -4.33 8.54 -15.94
CA ASP A 200 -3.33 7.52 -15.71
C ASP A 200 -3.10 7.34 -14.20
N PRO A 201 -3.03 6.11 -13.66
CA PRO A 201 -2.73 5.86 -12.26
C PRO A 201 -1.45 6.54 -11.75
N MET A 202 -0.43 6.72 -12.58
CA MET A 202 0.80 7.42 -12.18
C MET A 202 0.57 8.88 -11.78
N GLN A 203 -0.49 9.53 -12.28
CA GLN A 203 -0.87 10.89 -11.87
C GLN A 203 -1.31 10.98 -10.41
N VAL A 204 -1.55 9.84 -9.74
CA VAL A 204 -1.83 9.82 -8.30
C VAL A 204 -0.64 10.35 -7.49
N ILE A 205 0.59 10.18 -7.98
CA ILE A 205 1.79 10.78 -7.36
C ILE A 205 1.67 12.30 -7.35
N ASP A 206 1.31 12.90 -8.48
CA ASP A 206 1.14 14.34 -8.62
C ASP A 206 -0.03 14.85 -7.78
N TYR A 207 -1.14 14.11 -7.77
CA TYR A 207 -2.30 14.42 -6.95
C TYR A 207 -1.93 14.45 -5.46
N LEU A 208 -1.21 13.44 -4.96
CA LEU A 208 -0.76 13.36 -3.57
C LEU A 208 0.25 14.46 -3.26
N GLY A 209 1.21 14.71 -4.14
CA GLY A 209 2.18 15.78 -4.00
C GLY A 209 1.55 17.18 -3.93
N MET A 210 0.50 17.43 -4.73
CA MET A 210 -0.23 18.70 -4.70
C MET A 210 -1.09 18.84 -3.44
N MET A 211 -1.82 17.78 -3.06
CA MET A 211 -2.74 17.80 -1.92
C MET A 211 -2.00 17.74 -0.59
N GLY A 212 -0.87 17.05 -0.54
CA GLY A 212 -0.20 16.64 0.68
C GLY A 212 -0.90 15.46 1.35
N ASP A 213 -0.28 14.95 2.41
CA ASP A 213 -0.85 13.92 3.28
C ASP A 213 -0.57 14.23 4.74
N SER A 214 -1.62 14.56 5.49
CA SER A 214 -1.50 14.87 6.92
C SER A 214 -1.12 13.65 7.77
N ALA A 215 -1.43 12.42 7.33
CA ALA A 215 -1.06 11.20 8.07
C ALA A 215 0.45 10.95 8.00
N ASP A 216 1.09 11.34 6.90
CA ASP A 216 2.52 11.20 6.67
C ASP A 216 3.28 12.52 6.85
N ASN A 217 2.58 13.56 7.26
CA ASN A 217 3.12 14.91 7.39
C ASN A 217 3.73 15.45 6.09
N ILE A 218 3.16 15.06 4.94
CA ILE A 218 3.54 15.59 3.64
C ILE A 218 2.81 16.91 3.42
N PRO A 219 3.55 18.03 3.24
CA PRO A 219 2.94 19.38 3.31
C PRO A 219 2.00 19.71 2.14
N GLY A 220 2.29 19.22 0.94
CA GLY A 220 1.56 19.60 -0.27
C GLY A 220 1.74 21.08 -0.66
N LEU A 221 0.93 21.54 -1.59
CA LEU A 221 0.87 22.95 -1.99
C LEU A 221 -0.14 23.71 -1.11
N PRO A 222 0.24 24.83 -0.48
CA PRO A 222 -0.62 25.59 0.44
C PRO A 222 -1.95 26.03 -0.18
N GLY A 223 -3.06 25.52 0.39
CA GLY A 223 -4.42 25.82 -0.06
C GLY A 223 -4.92 24.92 -1.19
N VAL A 224 -4.18 23.87 -1.52
CA VAL A 224 -4.59 22.84 -2.46
C VAL A 224 -5.09 21.63 -1.65
N GLY A 225 -6.40 21.38 -1.71
CA GLY A 225 -7.04 20.18 -1.18
C GLY A 225 -7.56 19.30 -2.31
N ASP A 226 -8.27 18.22 -1.97
CA ASP A 226 -8.76 17.19 -2.91
C ASP A 226 -9.33 17.77 -4.22
N LYS A 227 -10.34 18.63 -4.13
CA LYS A 227 -11.00 19.21 -5.32
C LYS A 227 -10.06 20.04 -6.19
N THR A 228 -9.14 20.79 -5.55
CA THR A 228 -8.20 21.65 -6.28
C THR A 228 -7.10 20.82 -6.94
N ALA A 229 -6.59 19.80 -6.26
CA ALA A 229 -5.61 18.87 -6.81
C ALA A 229 -6.17 18.16 -8.05
N LYS A 230 -7.36 17.59 -7.97
CA LYS A 230 -8.06 16.97 -9.11
C LYS A 230 -8.22 17.92 -10.29
N LYS A 231 -8.67 19.17 -10.01
CA LYS A 231 -8.78 20.19 -11.05
C LYS A 231 -7.43 20.49 -11.70
N PHE A 232 -6.35 20.59 -10.92
CA PHE A 232 -5.03 20.86 -11.44
C PHE A 232 -4.48 19.70 -12.27
N ILE A 233 -4.70 18.46 -11.83
CA ILE A 233 -4.34 17.28 -12.64
C ILE A 233 -5.11 17.27 -13.96
N SER A 234 -6.41 17.52 -13.94
CA SER A 234 -7.22 17.60 -15.16
C SER A 234 -6.76 18.70 -16.13
N GLN A 235 -6.30 19.85 -15.58
CA GLN A 235 -5.92 21.01 -16.39
C GLN A 235 -4.46 20.98 -16.86
N PHE A 236 -3.54 20.50 -16.02
CA PHE A 236 -2.10 20.62 -16.22
C PHE A 236 -1.40 19.27 -16.34
N GLY A 237 -2.06 18.17 -16.05
CA GLY A 237 -1.56 16.80 -16.17
C GLY A 237 -0.63 16.35 -15.05
N SER A 238 0.25 17.22 -14.54
CA SER A 238 1.25 16.90 -13.51
C SER A 238 1.60 18.12 -12.65
N MET A 239 2.38 17.90 -11.60
CA MET A 239 2.97 18.96 -10.78
C MET A 239 3.83 19.89 -11.64
N GLU A 240 4.70 19.32 -12.46
CA GLU A 240 5.58 20.09 -13.36
C GLU A 240 4.77 20.89 -14.39
N GLY A 241 3.69 20.28 -14.92
CA GLY A 241 2.76 20.97 -15.81
C GLY A 241 2.09 22.18 -15.15
N LEU A 242 1.65 22.02 -13.90
CA LEU A 242 1.11 23.12 -13.08
C LEU A 242 2.16 24.22 -12.86
N LEU A 243 3.37 23.86 -12.43
CA LEU A 243 4.43 24.82 -12.10
C LEU A 243 4.96 25.58 -13.32
N ALA A 244 4.95 24.95 -14.48
CA ALA A 244 5.32 25.59 -15.75
C ALA A 244 4.23 26.55 -16.28
N ASN A 245 2.98 26.39 -15.85
CA ASN A 245 1.82 27.12 -16.38
C ASN A 245 1.13 28.01 -15.33
N THR A 246 1.84 28.47 -14.30
CA THR A 246 1.28 29.31 -13.23
C THR A 246 0.65 30.62 -13.75
N ALA A 247 1.05 31.11 -14.94
CA ALA A 247 0.43 32.26 -15.58
C ALA A 247 -1.08 32.10 -15.86
N GLN A 248 -1.58 30.85 -15.95
CA GLN A 248 -3.00 30.55 -16.13
C GLN A 248 -3.79 30.63 -14.80
N LEU A 249 -3.10 30.69 -13.67
CA LEU A 249 -3.70 30.87 -12.36
C LEU A 249 -3.96 32.34 -12.06
N LYS A 250 -4.89 32.62 -11.15
CA LYS A 250 -5.27 34.00 -10.78
C LYS A 250 -5.21 34.21 -9.29
N GLY A 251 -4.97 35.46 -8.88
CA GLY A 251 -5.05 35.93 -7.51
C GLY A 251 -4.15 35.17 -6.55
N LYS A 252 -4.58 35.05 -5.30
CA LYS A 252 -3.82 34.41 -4.21
C LYS A 252 -3.38 32.98 -4.47
N MET A 253 -4.10 32.23 -5.32
CA MET A 253 -3.71 30.86 -5.66
C MET A 253 -2.42 30.86 -6.50
N LYS A 254 -2.32 31.76 -7.49
CA LYS A 254 -1.10 31.93 -8.27
C LYS A 254 0.10 32.25 -7.37
N GLU A 255 -0.06 33.28 -6.51
CA GLU A 255 1.00 33.72 -5.59
C GLU A 255 1.48 32.57 -4.69
N LYS A 256 0.52 31.79 -4.12
CA LYS A 256 0.85 30.64 -3.27
C LYS A 256 1.62 29.56 -4.02
N ILE A 257 1.18 29.20 -5.22
CA ILE A 257 1.85 28.15 -6.01
C ILE A 257 3.27 28.60 -6.39
N GLU A 258 3.41 29.84 -6.87
CA GLU A 258 4.71 30.39 -7.27
C GLU A 258 5.69 30.50 -6.11
N ALA A 259 5.21 30.86 -4.90
CA ALA A 259 6.02 30.96 -3.70
C ALA A 259 6.40 29.58 -3.08
N ASN A 260 5.73 28.48 -3.46
CA ASN A 260 5.90 27.17 -2.84
C ASN A 260 6.22 26.06 -3.86
N LYS A 261 6.89 26.38 -4.97
CA LYS A 261 7.25 25.41 -6.00
C LYS A 261 8.08 24.26 -5.45
N ASP A 262 9.13 24.59 -4.70
CA ASP A 262 10.04 23.57 -4.13
C ASP A 262 9.33 22.68 -3.13
N LEU A 263 8.38 23.24 -2.34
CA LEU A 263 7.57 22.46 -1.42
C LEU A 263 6.64 21.48 -2.14
N GLY A 264 6.09 21.86 -3.29
CA GLY A 264 5.29 20.99 -4.14
C GLY A 264 6.12 19.82 -4.70
N LEU A 265 7.31 20.09 -5.22
CA LEU A 265 8.22 19.07 -5.74
C LEU A 265 8.70 18.12 -4.63
N LEU A 266 9.09 18.66 -3.46
CA LEU A 266 9.41 17.86 -2.27
C LEU A 266 8.25 16.95 -1.88
N SER A 267 7.03 17.48 -1.83
CA SER A 267 5.85 16.70 -1.48
C SER A 267 5.56 15.58 -2.47
N LYS A 268 5.77 15.82 -3.77
CA LYS A 268 5.67 14.79 -4.81
C LYS A 268 6.72 13.70 -4.61
N GLU A 269 7.96 14.06 -4.30
CA GLU A 269 9.04 13.11 -4.04
C GLU A 269 8.73 12.25 -2.82
N LEU A 270 8.28 12.86 -1.71
CA LEU A 270 7.89 12.14 -0.48
C LEU A 270 6.73 11.16 -0.70
N ALA A 271 5.75 11.52 -1.54
CA ALA A 271 4.59 10.68 -1.87
C ALA A 271 4.92 9.55 -2.86
N THR A 272 6.08 9.59 -3.51
CA THR A 272 6.48 8.60 -4.51
C THR A 272 6.98 7.33 -3.85
N ILE A 273 6.40 6.18 -4.19
CA ILE A 273 6.86 4.86 -3.75
C ILE A 273 8.12 4.50 -4.52
N MET A 274 9.20 4.12 -3.81
CA MET A 274 10.45 3.68 -4.41
C MET A 274 10.30 2.29 -5.02
N LEU A 275 10.88 2.09 -6.23
CA LEU A 275 10.70 0.86 -7.01
C LEU A 275 12.01 0.10 -7.26
N ASP A 276 13.07 0.51 -6.59
CA ASP A 276 14.43 0.00 -6.75
C ASP A 276 15.02 -0.58 -5.45
N VAL A 277 14.15 -0.94 -4.50
CA VAL A 277 14.57 -1.57 -3.24
C VAL A 277 15.39 -2.83 -3.53
N PRO A 278 16.57 -3.00 -2.91
CA PRO A 278 17.41 -4.19 -3.12
C PRO A 278 16.84 -5.42 -2.38
N VAL A 279 15.72 -5.93 -2.91
CA VAL A 279 15.05 -7.16 -2.47
C VAL A 279 15.04 -8.19 -3.60
N ASP A 280 15.23 -9.46 -3.23
CA ASP A 280 15.20 -10.55 -4.20
C ASP A 280 13.76 -10.94 -4.54
N PHE A 281 13.54 -11.21 -5.83
CA PHE A 281 12.30 -11.76 -6.35
C PHE A 281 12.60 -13.15 -6.94
N ASN A 282 12.62 -14.20 -6.06
CA ASN A 282 12.94 -15.57 -6.44
C ASN A 282 11.84 -16.55 -6.02
#